data_e7aad90c29591c8e755f30cd3804a34b
#
_entry.id   e7aad90c29591c8e755f30cd3804a34b
#
_cell.length_a   1.000
_cell.length_b   1.000
_cell.length_c   1.000
_cell.angle_alpha   90.00
_cell.angle_beta   90.00
_cell.angle_gamma   90.00
#
_symmetry.space_group_name_H-M   'P 1'
#
loop_
_entity.id
_entity.type
_entity.pdbx_description
1 polymer ?
#
loop_
_entity_poly.entity_id
_entity_poly.type
_entity_poly.pdbx_seq_one_letter_code
_entity_poly.pdbx_strand_id
1 'polypeptide(L)'
;MHGVGISVVNALSTYVKVEVQRDGHFWNQDFDLGKPKSKIKKGKVSKKTGTKVNFLADPEIFDETQTYDYNIVDERLRQTAFLNKGLRITLIDNRVKPATKEEYHYKGGLTDFVEYLNDGFDPLHQKIISFSDQTKDSEIEVALQWKNEDDVTIKSFANNIHTLEGGTHEEGLRTAVTKAINDFAKKRNLHSDISLTGDDIREGLTGVVSVRVKEPQFEGQTKTKLGNTEMKSRVQVLINEEFPKWLTKNTKEGRAIVERCAVAAKARMSAKKARELTKRKSILETSGLPGKLADCSSTDPTESELFIVEGDSAAGPAKQARDSRVQAILPIRGKIINVQKVTENRALQNEEISALIKAIGTGIKLQFNEEESRYDKIIFLTDADVDGAHIRTLLLTFFFKFMPGLITSGKVWISEPPLYRVKASSGITYLKDDEALNKFKKENKNKKFDISRFKGLGEMNAGELWDTAMNPETRTLIKVTLADAKGAMAKASDMFEILMGNDVSKRKLFIEKNAKDVRFLDV
;
A
#
# COMPACT_ATOMS: atom_id res chain seq x y z
N MET A 1 -2.42 21.40 36.66
CA MET A 1 -1.07 22.00 36.62
C MET A 1 -0.64 22.28 38.04
N HIS A 2 0.59 21.92 38.40
CA HIS A 2 1.04 21.91 39.79
C HIS A 2 1.46 23.30 40.33
N GLY A 3 1.38 24.37 39.55
CA GLY A 3 1.70 25.75 40.00
C GLY A 3 3.18 26.01 40.34
N VAL A 4 4.08 25.10 39.95
CA VAL A 4 5.49 25.17 40.36
C VAL A 4 6.40 25.94 39.38
N GLY A 5 5.90 26.40 38.23
CA GLY A 5 6.75 27.02 37.19
C GLY A 5 7.57 28.21 37.68
N ILE A 6 6.93 29.17 38.36
CA ILE A 6 7.64 30.34 38.89
C ILE A 6 8.60 29.96 40.04
N SER A 7 8.28 28.93 40.82
CA SER A 7 9.17 28.41 41.87
C SER A 7 10.41 27.78 41.26
N VAL A 8 10.28 27.07 40.13
CA VAL A 8 11.41 26.50 39.39
C VAL A 8 12.29 27.62 38.80
N VAL A 9 11.68 28.66 38.17
CA VAL A 9 12.43 29.81 37.69
C VAL A 9 13.26 30.44 38.85
N ASN A 10 12.65 30.59 40.03
CA ASN A 10 13.34 31.14 41.19
C ASN A 10 14.48 30.23 41.64
N ALA A 11 14.29 28.92 41.70
CA ALA A 11 15.31 27.96 42.13
C ALA A 11 16.50 27.85 41.15
N LEU A 12 16.28 28.10 39.84
CA LEU A 12 17.26 28.01 38.76
C LEU A 12 17.83 29.38 38.36
N SER A 13 17.71 30.40 39.22
CA SER A 13 18.20 31.76 38.95
C SER A 13 19.14 32.22 40.01
N THR A 14 20.22 32.95 39.62
CA THR A 14 21.12 33.61 40.56
C THR A 14 20.40 34.65 41.40
N TYR A 15 19.47 35.39 40.76
CA TYR A 15 18.56 36.27 41.50
C TYR A 15 17.18 36.34 40.86
N VAL A 16 16.17 36.58 41.68
CA VAL A 16 14.83 36.96 41.24
C VAL A 16 14.34 38.16 42.02
N LYS A 17 13.84 39.18 41.31
CA LYS A 17 13.18 40.34 41.92
C LYS A 17 11.74 40.38 41.49
N VAL A 18 10.84 40.43 42.47
CA VAL A 18 9.38 40.46 42.24
C VAL A 18 8.83 41.76 42.78
N GLU A 19 8.13 42.51 41.91
CA GLU A 19 7.43 43.75 42.22
C GLU A 19 5.95 43.57 41.90
N VAL A 20 5.06 43.78 42.87
CA VAL A 20 3.62 43.61 42.71
C VAL A 20 2.92 44.91 43.12
N GLN A 21 2.05 45.40 42.26
CA GLN A 21 1.14 46.49 42.55
C GLN A 21 -0.26 45.89 42.75
N ARG A 22 -0.69 45.86 44.01
CA ARG A 22 -1.97 45.26 44.43
C ARG A 22 -2.48 45.86 45.73
N ASP A 23 -3.76 45.87 45.92
CA ASP A 23 -4.44 46.35 47.13
C ASP A 23 -4.02 47.77 47.57
N GLY A 24 -3.87 48.66 46.55
CA GLY A 24 -3.54 50.06 46.79
C GLY A 24 -2.07 50.33 47.10
N HIS A 25 -1.21 49.34 47.06
CA HIS A 25 0.18 49.45 47.44
C HIS A 25 1.12 48.72 46.49
N PHE A 26 2.38 49.16 46.54
CA PHE A 26 3.50 48.49 45.91
C PHE A 26 4.17 47.53 46.89
N TRP A 27 4.42 46.31 46.43
CA TRP A 27 5.04 45.24 47.23
C TRP A 27 6.28 44.73 46.50
N ASN A 28 7.36 44.47 47.17
CA ASN A 28 8.56 43.88 46.59
C ASN A 28 9.19 42.82 47.46
N GLN A 29 9.82 41.83 46.78
CA GLN A 29 10.62 40.80 47.43
C GLN A 29 11.74 40.40 46.49
N ASP A 30 12.94 40.24 47.05
CA ASP A 30 14.13 39.78 46.34
C ASP A 30 14.53 38.39 46.82
N PHE A 31 14.99 37.57 45.89
CA PHE A 31 15.49 36.22 46.12
C PHE A 31 16.92 36.09 45.58
N ASP A 32 17.72 35.22 46.19
CA ASP A 32 19.08 34.88 45.81
C ASP A 32 19.25 33.37 45.85
N LEU A 33 19.61 32.75 44.71
CA LEU A 33 19.66 31.29 44.57
C LEU A 33 18.45 30.59 45.16
N GLY A 34 17.22 31.07 44.83
CA GLY A 34 15.94 30.52 45.29
C GLY A 34 15.54 30.91 46.73
N LYS A 35 16.41 31.55 47.52
CA LYS A 35 16.16 31.88 48.93
C LYS A 35 15.74 33.35 49.10
N PRO A 36 14.71 33.69 49.88
CA PRO A 36 14.29 35.06 50.09
C PRO A 36 15.36 35.86 50.87
N LYS A 37 15.81 36.98 50.30
CA LYS A 37 16.76 37.90 50.95
C LYS A 37 16.15 38.73 52.08
N SER A 38 14.82 38.96 52.02
CA SER A 38 14.10 39.76 52.96
C SER A 38 12.65 39.31 53.08
N LYS A 39 11.96 39.69 54.12
CA LYS A 39 10.49 39.64 54.17
C LYS A 39 9.87 40.56 53.10
N ILE A 40 8.64 40.27 52.71
CA ILE A 40 7.91 41.10 51.80
C ILE A 40 7.83 42.55 52.32
N LYS A 41 8.27 43.50 51.49
CA LYS A 41 8.30 44.92 51.89
C LYS A 41 7.08 45.65 51.24
N LYS A 42 6.34 46.34 52.10
CA LYS A 42 5.27 47.25 51.64
C LYS A 42 5.91 48.61 51.27
N GLY A 43 5.71 49.02 50.04
CA GLY A 43 6.23 50.28 49.51
C GLY A 43 5.18 51.37 49.36
N LYS A 44 5.37 52.24 48.37
CA LYS A 44 4.49 53.40 48.09
C LYS A 44 3.07 53.01 47.71
N VAL A 45 2.10 53.93 47.90
CA VAL A 45 0.76 53.77 47.43
C VAL A 45 0.74 53.72 45.89
N SER A 46 0.00 52.78 45.31
CA SER A 46 -0.17 52.64 43.85
C SER A 46 -1.66 52.44 43.52
N LYS A 47 -2.17 53.22 42.56
CA LYS A 47 -3.50 53.00 41.99
C LYS A 47 -3.50 51.98 40.85
N LYS A 48 -2.31 51.52 40.43
CA LYS A 48 -2.16 50.56 39.34
C LYS A 48 -2.16 49.14 39.90
N THR A 49 -2.49 48.16 39.04
CA THR A 49 -2.34 46.74 39.32
C THR A 49 -1.36 46.14 38.31
N GLY A 50 -0.58 45.16 38.76
CA GLY A 50 0.37 44.47 37.88
C GLY A 50 1.49 43.81 38.66
N THR A 51 2.22 42.93 37.96
CA THR A 51 3.36 42.22 38.49
C THR A 51 4.53 42.37 37.55
N LYS A 52 5.74 42.64 38.11
CA LYS A 52 6.99 42.61 37.39
C LYS A 52 7.92 41.59 38.00
N VAL A 53 8.47 40.72 37.18
CA VAL A 53 9.46 39.69 37.59
C VAL A 53 10.73 39.94 36.80
N ASN A 54 11.85 40.14 37.49
CA ASN A 54 13.19 40.14 36.90
C ASN A 54 13.92 38.92 37.40
N PHE A 55 14.60 38.23 36.52
CA PHE A 55 15.42 37.10 36.90
C PHE A 55 16.65 36.98 36.00
N LEU A 56 17.65 36.31 36.49
CA LEU A 56 18.86 35.93 35.75
C LEU A 56 19.07 34.44 35.93
N ALA A 57 19.06 33.69 34.83
CA ALA A 57 19.38 32.27 34.86
C ALA A 57 20.77 32.02 35.47
N ASP A 58 20.89 30.94 36.24
CA ASP A 58 22.13 30.60 36.92
C ASP A 58 23.14 30.01 35.91
N PRO A 59 24.31 30.65 35.69
CA PRO A 59 25.32 30.15 34.75
C PRO A 59 25.99 28.84 35.21
N GLU A 60 25.90 28.50 36.48
CA GLU A 60 26.40 27.20 36.98
C GLU A 60 25.46 26.04 36.58
N ILE A 61 24.20 26.35 36.29
CA ILE A 61 23.19 25.37 35.85
C ILE A 61 23.03 25.38 34.33
N PHE A 62 23.13 26.56 33.71
CA PHE A 62 22.93 26.80 32.28
C PHE A 62 24.21 27.28 31.61
N ASP A 63 25.26 26.45 31.65
CA ASP A 63 26.62 26.75 31.18
C ASP A 63 26.68 26.98 29.66
N GLU A 64 25.92 26.25 28.88
CA GLU A 64 25.90 26.32 27.41
C GLU A 64 24.99 27.43 26.86
N THR A 65 24.01 27.93 27.63
CA THR A 65 22.96 28.83 27.13
C THR A 65 22.76 30.05 28.05
N GLN A 66 23.73 30.95 28.06
CA GLN A 66 23.64 32.19 28.87
C GLN A 66 22.82 33.29 28.19
N THR A 67 22.50 33.16 26.91
CA THR A 67 21.75 34.16 26.15
C THR A 67 20.50 33.55 25.55
N TYR A 68 19.35 34.25 25.68
CA TYR A 68 18.13 33.83 25.06
C TYR A 68 18.18 33.98 23.53
N ASP A 69 17.78 32.97 22.79
CA ASP A 69 17.53 33.08 21.35
C ASP A 69 16.26 33.90 21.10
N TYR A 70 16.42 35.01 20.37
CA TYR A 70 15.30 35.92 20.08
C TYR A 70 14.19 35.21 19.31
N ASN A 71 14.52 34.41 18.30
CA ASN A 71 13.54 33.75 17.44
C ASN A 71 12.69 32.72 18.19
N ILE A 72 13.31 31.98 19.09
CA ILE A 72 12.59 30.99 19.95
C ILE A 72 11.61 31.73 20.87
N VAL A 73 12.04 32.83 21.49
CA VAL A 73 11.16 33.64 22.36
C VAL A 73 10.05 34.28 21.56
N ASP A 74 10.36 34.88 20.40
CA ASP A 74 9.42 35.50 19.47
C ASP A 74 8.32 34.51 19.07
N GLU A 75 8.71 33.34 18.52
CA GLU A 75 7.75 32.33 18.09
C GLU A 75 6.85 31.86 19.24
N ARG A 76 7.42 31.64 20.43
CA ARG A 76 6.64 31.21 21.59
C ARG A 76 5.66 32.24 22.09
N LEU A 77 6.01 33.52 22.13
CA LEU A 77 5.13 34.60 22.54
C LEU A 77 4.04 34.84 21.51
N ARG A 78 4.36 34.78 20.22
CA ARG A 78 3.42 34.87 19.11
C ARG A 78 2.37 33.75 19.18
N GLN A 79 2.81 32.49 19.35
CA GLN A 79 1.88 31.35 19.54
C GLN A 79 0.98 31.55 20.76
N THR A 80 1.54 32.04 21.86
CA THR A 80 0.79 32.32 23.09
C THR A 80 -0.29 33.40 22.85
N ALA A 81 0.00 34.42 22.07
CA ALA A 81 -0.96 35.46 21.73
C ALA A 81 -2.10 34.92 20.82
N PHE A 82 -1.78 34.04 19.83
CA PHE A 82 -2.80 33.39 19.00
C PHE A 82 -3.75 32.49 19.83
N LEU A 83 -3.20 31.74 20.80
CA LEU A 83 -3.98 30.85 21.65
C LEU A 83 -4.84 31.56 22.69
N ASN A 84 -4.67 32.88 22.89
CA ASN A 84 -5.38 33.65 23.89
C ASN A 84 -5.92 34.94 23.24
N LYS A 85 -7.13 34.87 22.70
CA LYS A 85 -7.79 35.96 21.98
C LYS A 85 -7.77 37.27 22.80
N GLY A 86 -7.29 38.35 22.19
CA GLY A 86 -7.26 39.66 22.78
C GLY A 86 -6.12 39.90 23.81
N LEU A 87 -5.30 38.88 24.08
CA LEU A 87 -4.09 39.08 24.88
C LEU A 87 -3.08 39.90 24.09
N ARG A 88 -2.56 40.95 24.70
CA ARG A 88 -1.48 41.78 24.14
C ARG A 88 -0.17 41.39 24.79
N ILE A 89 0.81 41.04 23.97
CA ILE A 89 2.17 40.71 24.41
C ILE A 89 3.14 41.63 23.68
N THR A 90 4.08 42.24 24.39
CA THR A 90 5.17 43.04 23.81
C THR A 90 6.52 42.37 24.14
N LEU A 91 7.28 42.05 23.11
CA LEU A 91 8.67 41.57 23.22
C LEU A 91 9.59 42.77 22.95
N ILE A 92 10.56 43.01 23.82
CA ILE A 92 11.57 44.04 23.63
C ILE A 92 12.96 43.43 23.84
N ASP A 93 13.80 43.49 22.81
CA ASP A 93 15.20 43.09 22.89
C ASP A 93 16.12 44.30 22.97
N ASN A 94 16.66 44.55 24.14
CA ASN A 94 17.55 45.68 24.40
C ASN A 94 19.04 45.36 24.12
N ARG A 95 19.38 44.17 23.69
CA ARG A 95 20.77 43.74 23.37
C ARG A 95 21.25 44.42 22.09
N VAL A 96 20.37 44.80 21.20
CA VAL A 96 20.65 45.52 19.94
C VAL A 96 20.30 46.99 20.03
N LYS A 97 20.93 47.83 19.20
CA LYS A 97 20.65 49.26 19.14
C LYS A 97 20.33 49.66 17.69
N PRO A 98 19.16 50.23 17.40
CA PRO A 98 18.05 50.46 18.35
C PRO A 98 17.45 49.17 18.86
N ALA A 99 16.77 49.19 20.03
CA ALA A 99 16.10 48.00 20.58
C ALA A 99 15.01 47.49 19.63
N THR A 100 15.00 46.20 19.42
CA THR A 100 13.93 45.56 18.65
C THR A 100 12.68 45.45 19.52
N LYS A 101 11.54 45.89 18.98
CA LYS A 101 10.25 45.85 19.69
C LYS A 101 9.19 45.24 18.79
N GLU A 102 8.57 44.14 19.25
CA GLU A 102 7.48 43.45 18.59
C GLU A 102 6.23 43.44 19.50
N GLU A 103 5.05 43.58 18.89
CA GLU A 103 3.77 43.54 19.61
C GLU A 103 2.83 42.53 18.96
N TYR A 104 2.34 41.59 19.76
CA TYR A 104 1.41 40.55 19.36
C TYR A 104 0.04 40.81 19.97
N HIS A 105 -0.99 40.98 19.13
CA HIS A 105 -2.36 41.18 19.57
C HIS A 105 -3.33 40.67 18.51
N TYR A 106 -3.82 39.47 18.69
CA TYR A 106 -4.67 38.77 17.73
C TYR A 106 -6.10 38.65 18.26
N LYS A 107 -7.06 39.23 17.52
CA LYS A 107 -8.47 39.22 17.90
C LYS A 107 -9.21 37.99 17.38
N GLY A 108 -8.77 37.42 16.29
CA GLY A 108 -9.35 36.21 15.69
C GLY A 108 -8.85 34.90 16.35
N GLY A 109 -7.74 34.96 17.10
CA GLY A 109 -7.21 33.77 17.79
C GLY A 109 -6.69 32.69 16.81
N LEU A 110 -7.27 31.49 16.81
CA LEU A 110 -6.80 30.41 15.93
C LEU A 110 -7.02 30.69 14.43
N THR A 111 -7.99 31.54 14.06
CA THR A 111 -8.15 31.94 12.65
C THR A 111 -6.96 32.80 12.19
N ASP A 112 -6.52 33.75 13.01
CA ASP A 112 -5.35 34.58 12.72
C ASP A 112 -4.08 33.70 12.71
N PHE A 113 -4.07 32.61 13.49
CA PHE A 113 -2.95 31.68 13.51
C PHE A 113 -2.86 30.87 12.21
N VAL A 114 -3.98 30.36 11.70
CA VAL A 114 -4.01 29.63 10.41
C VAL A 114 -3.65 30.58 9.28
N GLU A 115 -4.13 31.83 9.30
CA GLU A 115 -3.75 32.85 8.33
C GLU A 115 -2.24 33.12 8.35
N TYR A 116 -1.65 33.28 9.52
CA TYR A 116 -0.19 33.41 9.70
C TYR A 116 0.59 32.20 9.18
N LEU A 117 0.10 30.96 9.44
CA LEU A 117 0.77 29.74 8.97
C LEU A 117 0.67 29.58 7.45
N ASN A 118 -0.32 30.20 6.82
CA ASN A 118 -0.53 30.19 5.38
C ASN A 118 0.00 31.47 4.69
N ASP A 119 0.70 32.33 5.41
CA ASP A 119 1.30 33.53 4.81
C ASP A 119 2.30 33.13 3.72
N GLY A 120 2.14 33.73 2.53
CA GLY A 120 2.94 33.39 1.35
C GLY A 120 2.46 32.18 0.54
N PHE A 121 1.40 31.47 0.97
CA PHE A 121 0.80 30.36 0.23
C PHE A 121 -0.53 30.76 -0.42
N ASP A 122 -0.93 30.03 -1.48
CA ASP A 122 -2.20 30.26 -2.17
C ASP A 122 -3.34 29.43 -1.54
N PRO A 123 -4.29 30.07 -0.82
CA PRO A 123 -5.36 29.34 -0.16
C PRO A 123 -6.38 28.79 -1.17
N LEU A 124 -6.76 27.53 -1.06
CA LEU A 124 -7.80 26.92 -1.87
C LEU A 124 -9.18 27.58 -1.68
N HIS A 125 -9.40 28.16 -0.52
CA HIS A 125 -10.62 28.93 -0.17
C HIS A 125 -10.29 30.07 0.80
N GLN A 126 -10.95 31.23 0.61
CA GLN A 126 -10.64 32.44 1.39
C GLN A 126 -11.04 32.35 2.87
N LYS A 127 -12.17 31.70 3.17
CA LYS A 127 -12.69 31.63 4.53
C LYS A 127 -12.01 30.55 5.33
N ILE A 128 -11.36 30.90 6.42
CA ILE A 128 -10.86 29.95 7.41
C ILE A 128 -12.06 29.32 8.13
N ILE A 129 -12.06 28.00 8.19
CA ILE A 129 -13.07 27.20 8.86
C ILE A 129 -12.74 27.18 10.35
N SER A 130 -13.66 27.59 11.22
CA SER A 130 -13.41 27.58 12.66
C SER A 130 -14.61 27.08 13.43
N PHE A 131 -14.35 26.28 14.45
CA PHE A 131 -15.34 25.72 15.37
C PHE A 131 -14.83 25.85 16.79
N SER A 132 -15.74 26.05 17.74
CA SER A 132 -15.42 26.07 19.17
C SER A 132 -16.54 25.42 19.97
N ASP A 133 -16.17 24.72 21.03
CA ASP A 133 -17.08 24.18 22.03
C ASP A 133 -16.52 24.42 23.43
N GLN A 134 -17.37 24.85 24.33
CA GLN A 134 -16.99 25.11 25.71
C GLN A 134 -17.96 24.41 26.65
N THR A 135 -17.42 23.66 27.59
CA THR A 135 -18.16 23.06 28.68
C THR A 135 -17.59 23.52 30.02
N LYS A 136 -18.17 23.05 31.10
CA LYS A 136 -17.68 23.35 32.48
C LYS A 136 -16.24 22.87 32.71
N ASP A 137 -15.82 21.78 32.02
CA ASP A 137 -14.57 21.06 32.32
C ASP A 137 -13.53 21.18 31.21
N SER A 138 -13.91 21.62 30.04
CA SER A 138 -12.97 21.80 28.93
C SER A 138 -13.48 22.73 27.86
N GLU A 139 -12.56 23.31 27.11
CA GLU A 139 -12.77 24.16 25.95
C GLU A 139 -11.99 23.58 24.76
N ILE A 140 -12.61 23.63 23.57
CA ILE A 140 -12.02 23.13 22.32
C ILE A 140 -12.18 24.23 21.27
N GLU A 141 -11.09 24.57 20.61
CA GLU A 141 -11.08 25.44 19.44
C GLU A 141 -10.35 24.75 18.32
N VAL A 142 -10.90 24.85 17.09
CA VAL A 142 -10.33 24.29 15.87
C VAL A 142 -10.38 25.34 14.77
N ALA A 143 -9.30 25.46 14.01
CA ALA A 143 -9.28 26.26 12.79
C ALA A 143 -8.60 25.48 11.66
N LEU A 144 -9.18 25.53 10.45
CA LEU A 144 -8.76 24.73 9.29
C LEU A 144 -8.79 25.56 8.01
N GLN A 145 -7.83 25.36 7.13
CA GLN A 145 -7.84 25.89 5.76
C GLN A 145 -7.03 24.97 4.85
N TRP A 146 -7.52 24.73 3.63
CA TRP A 146 -6.74 24.06 2.60
C TRP A 146 -6.03 25.06 1.70
N LYS A 147 -4.85 24.70 1.24
CA LYS A 147 -4.03 25.46 0.29
C LYS A 147 -3.70 24.59 -0.93
N ASN A 148 -3.18 25.23 -1.98
CA ASN A 148 -2.88 24.54 -3.24
C ASN A 148 -1.60 23.70 -3.19
N GLU A 149 -0.73 23.95 -2.21
CA GLU A 149 0.48 23.15 -1.94
C GLU A 149 0.15 21.80 -1.29
N ASP A 150 1.08 20.86 -1.38
CA ASP A 150 0.86 19.47 -0.94
C ASP A 150 1.16 19.26 0.55
N ASP A 151 1.96 20.13 1.17
CA ASP A 151 2.41 19.97 2.55
C ASP A 151 1.27 20.10 3.57
N VAL A 152 1.34 19.26 4.59
CA VAL A 152 0.36 19.21 5.70
C VAL A 152 0.94 19.89 6.92
N THR A 153 0.27 20.90 7.42
CA THR A 153 0.66 21.61 8.63
C THR A 153 -0.43 21.46 9.69
N ILE A 154 -0.25 20.60 10.68
CA ILE A 154 -1.19 20.48 11.81
C ILE A 154 -0.43 20.81 13.09
N LYS A 155 -0.91 21.84 13.81
CA LYS A 155 -0.40 22.21 15.13
C LYS A 155 -1.46 21.94 16.19
N SER A 156 -1.07 21.23 17.25
CA SER A 156 -1.96 20.84 18.33
C SER A 156 -1.48 21.36 19.68
N PHE A 157 -2.40 21.83 20.50
CA PHE A 157 -2.11 22.47 21.78
C PHE A 157 -3.03 21.96 22.87
N ALA A 158 -2.46 21.76 24.06
CA ALA A 158 -3.20 21.43 25.28
C ALA A 158 -2.80 22.39 26.41
N ASN A 159 -3.76 23.15 26.95
CA ASN A 159 -3.52 24.20 27.96
C ASN A 159 -2.38 25.16 27.56
N ASN A 160 -2.39 25.65 26.32
CA ASN A 160 -1.38 26.51 25.71
C ASN A 160 0.01 25.86 25.52
N ILE A 161 0.15 24.56 25.74
CA ILE A 161 1.40 23.81 25.52
C ILE A 161 1.32 23.18 24.13
N HIS A 162 2.33 23.37 23.31
CA HIS A 162 2.43 22.74 22.00
C HIS A 162 2.71 21.24 22.16
N THR A 163 1.82 20.41 21.68
CA THR A 163 1.96 18.95 21.72
C THR A 163 2.63 18.47 20.42
N LEU A 164 3.96 18.53 20.39
CA LEU A 164 4.76 18.22 19.19
C LEU A 164 4.50 16.80 18.64
N GLU A 165 4.20 15.84 19.52
CA GLU A 165 3.87 14.46 19.17
C GLU A 165 2.35 14.23 19.06
N GLY A 166 1.56 15.31 19.03
CA GLY A 166 0.11 15.28 18.92
C GLY A 166 -0.58 14.78 20.19
N GLY A 167 -1.46 13.82 20.02
CA GLY A 167 -2.25 13.22 21.11
C GLY A 167 -3.71 13.00 20.72
N THR A 168 -4.53 12.65 21.67
CA THR A 168 -5.92 12.25 21.47
C THR A 168 -6.78 13.32 20.78
N HIS A 169 -6.55 14.61 21.06
CA HIS A 169 -7.26 15.73 20.44
C HIS A 169 -6.92 15.88 18.96
N GLU A 170 -5.64 15.69 18.58
CA GLU A 170 -5.23 15.71 17.18
C GLU A 170 -5.73 14.47 16.42
N GLU A 171 -5.70 13.29 17.04
CA GLU A 171 -6.30 12.08 16.46
C GLU A 171 -7.81 12.27 16.21
N GLY A 172 -8.49 12.94 17.15
CA GLY A 172 -9.89 13.31 17.01
C GLY A 172 -10.14 14.19 15.79
N LEU A 173 -9.32 15.24 15.62
CA LEU A 173 -9.34 16.14 14.46
C LEU A 173 -9.14 15.36 13.15
N ARG A 174 -8.05 14.60 13.03
CA ARG A 174 -7.70 13.83 11.82
C ARG A 174 -8.80 12.87 11.40
N THR A 175 -9.37 12.16 12.37
CA THR A 175 -10.44 11.19 12.12
C THR A 175 -11.74 11.86 11.68
N ALA A 176 -12.15 12.92 12.37
CA ALA A 176 -13.42 13.59 12.10
C ALA A 176 -13.39 14.37 10.78
N VAL A 177 -12.28 15.05 10.46
CA VAL A 177 -12.11 15.72 9.16
C VAL A 177 -12.17 14.71 8.01
N THR A 178 -11.48 13.58 8.16
CA THR A 178 -11.51 12.48 7.16
C THR A 178 -12.93 11.98 6.93
N LYS A 179 -13.68 11.74 8.00
CA LYS A 179 -15.07 11.29 7.91
C LYS A 179 -15.96 12.33 7.23
N ALA A 180 -15.92 13.57 7.68
CA ALA A 180 -16.80 14.64 7.19
C ALA A 180 -16.62 14.90 5.69
N ILE A 181 -15.38 14.90 5.18
CA ILE A 181 -15.09 15.07 3.75
C ILE A 181 -15.59 13.86 2.94
N ASN A 182 -15.33 12.63 3.39
CA ASN A 182 -15.84 11.43 2.72
C ASN A 182 -17.38 11.41 2.66
N ASP A 183 -18.05 11.73 3.78
CA ASP A 183 -19.51 11.77 3.86
C ASP A 183 -20.09 12.86 2.92
N PHE A 184 -19.45 14.02 2.85
CA PHE A 184 -19.84 15.09 1.94
C PHE A 184 -19.64 14.70 0.47
N ALA A 185 -18.50 14.10 0.11
CA ALA A 185 -18.21 13.63 -1.24
C ALA A 185 -19.25 12.58 -1.67
N LYS A 186 -19.53 11.59 -0.81
CA LYS A 186 -20.53 10.54 -1.07
C LYS A 186 -21.93 11.11 -1.22
N LYS A 187 -22.36 11.99 -0.33
CA LYS A 187 -23.70 12.63 -0.37
C LYS A 187 -23.93 13.45 -1.64
N ARG A 188 -22.87 14.00 -2.23
CA ARG A 188 -22.90 14.85 -3.43
C ARG A 188 -22.52 14.10 -4.70
N ASN A 189 -22.27 12.77 -4.63
CA ASN A 189 -21.78 11.92 -5.74
C ASN A 189 -20.51 12.50 -6.41
N LEU A 190 -19.58 13.04 -5.62
CA LEU A 190 -18.31 13.57 -6.10
C LEU A 190 -17.29 12.45 -6.08
N HIS A 191 -16.67 12.13 -7.24
CA HIS A 191 -15.61 11.12 -7.37
C HIS A 191 -15.95 9.77 -6.73
N SER A 192 -17.16 9.25 -6.99
CA SER A 192 -17.66 7.98 -6.43
C SER A 192 -16.82 6.75 -6.76
N ASP A 193 -15.99 6.83 -7.79
CA ASP A 193 -15.03 5.83 -8.27
C ASP A 193 -13.69 5.86 -7.52
N ILE A 194 -13.46 6.87 -6.67
CA ILE A 194 -12.19 7.08 -5.95
C ILE A 194 -12.40 6.95 -4.45
N SER A 195 -11.63 6.07 -3.81
CA SER A 195 -11.59 5.98 -2.34
C SER A 195 -10.56 6.96 -1.78
N LEU A 196 -11.04 8.02 -1.10
CA LEU A 196 -10.19 9.01 -0.44
C LEU A 196 -9.68 8.46 0.90
N THR A 197 -8.37 8.42 1.07
CA THR A 197 -7.74 8.08 2.36
C THR A 197 -7.58 9.32 3.25
N GLY A 198 -7.26 9.10 4.53
CA GLY A 198 -6.99 10.22 5.43
C GLY A 198 -5.82 11.10 4.97
N ASP A 199 -4.81 10.51 4.33
CA ASP A 199 -3.66 11.26 3.80
C ASP A 199 -4.06 12.12 2.61
N ASP A 200 -4.84 11.59 1.67
CA ASP A 200 -5.35 12.36 0.53
C ASP A 200 -6.18 13.58 0.98
N ILE A 201 -6.97 13.42 2.07
CA ILE A 201 -7.83 14.49 2.60
C ILE A 201 -7.00 15.55 3.33
N ARG A 202 -5.92 15.16 3.96
CA ARG A 202 -5.05 16.10 4.68
C ARG A 202 -4.03 16.81 3.80
N GLU A 203 -3.79 16.34 2.58
CA GLU A 203 -2.88 17.00 1.65
C GLU A 203 -3.30 18.45 1.42
N GLY A 204 -2.38 19.39 1.64
CA GLY A 204 -2.63 20.83 1.61
C GLY A 204 -3.37 21.41 2.82
N LEU A 205 -3.67 20.61 3.85
CA LEU A 205 -4.38 21.09 5.04
C LEU A 205 -3.44 21.80 6.01
N THR A 206 -3.79 23.05 6.33
CA THR A 206 -3.32 23.75 7.54
C THR A 206 -4.40 23.69 8.60
N GLY A 207 -4.08 23.11 9.75
CA GLY A 207 -5.01 22.92 10.86
C GLY A 207 -4.39 23.27 12.20
N VAL A 208 -5.16 23.92 13.04
CA VAL A 208 -4.79 24.17 14.45
C VAL A 208 -5.92 23.67 15.35
N VAL A 209 -5.56 22.85 16.33
CA VAL A 209 -6.48 22.40 17.39
C VAL A 209 -5.93 22.78 18.75
N SER A 210 -6.70 23.47 19.54
CA SER A 210 -6.37 23.85 20.91
C SER A 210 -7.44 23.34 21.86
N VAL A 211 -7.00 22.63 22.90
CA VAL A 211 -7.88 22.18 23.99
C VAL A 211 -7.41 22.74 25.33
N ARG A 212 -8.36 23.12 26.17
CA ARG A 212 -8.13 23.44 27.58
C ARG A 212 -8.90 22.47 28.42
N VAL A 213 -8.22 21.78 29.31
CA VAL A 213 -8.78 20.76 30.21
C VAL A 213 -8.36 21.04 31.64
N LYS A 214 -9.23 20.78 32.60
CA LYS A 214 -8.92 21.01 34.03
C LYS A 214 -7.76 20.13 34.50
N GLU A 215 -7.78 18.85 34.10
CA GLU A 215 -6.78 17.85 34.49
C GLU A 215 -6.12 17.23 33.26
N PRO A 216 -5.13 17.94 32.67
CA PRO A 216 -4.44 17.41 31.51
C PRO A 216 -3.53 16.24 31.87
N GLN A 217 -3.67 15.13 31.15
CA GLN A 217 -2.82 13.97 31.24
C GLN A 217 -1.87 13.95 30.04
N PHE A 218 -0.58 14.07 30.29
CA PHE A 218 0.44 14.02 29.25
C PHE A 218 1.24 12.73 29.34
N GLU A 219 1.68 12.23 28.19
CA GLU A 219 2.67 11.16 28.12
C GLU A 219 4.06 11.78 28.40
N GLY A 220 4.52 11.73 29.65
CA GLY A 220 5.83 12.23 30.06
C GLY A 220 5.88 13.69 30.50
N GLN A 221 7.01 14.06 31.10
CA GLN A 221 7.25 15.38 31.70
C GLN A 221 7.40 16.50 30.67
N THR A 222 7.87 16.19 29.47
CA THR A 222 8.04 17.16 28.36
C THR A 222 6.70 17.65 27.78
N LYS A 223 5.59 16.98 28.14
CA LYS A 223 4.22 17.33 27.72
C LYS A 223 4.01 17.41 26.21
N THR A 224 4.77 16.60 25.46
CA THR A 224 4.75 16.58 24.00
C THR A 224 3.52 15.89 23.41
N LYS A 225 2.81 15.07 24.21
CA LYS A 225 1.64 14.31 23.76
C LYS A 225 0.53 14.29 24.81
N LEU A 226 -0.69 14.63 24.40
CA LEU A 226 -1.87 14.59 25.27
C LEU A 226 -2.49 13.19 25.28
N GLY A 227 -2.71 12.63 26.50
CA GLY A 227 -3.25 11.30 26.72
C GLY A 227 -4.74 11.24 27.08
N ASN A 228 -5.39 12.36 27.39
CA ASN A 228 -6.81 12.42 27.78
C ASN A 228 -7.72 11.76 26.72
N THR A 229 -8.19 10.56 26.94
CA THR A 229 -8.97 9.78 25.95
C THR A 229 -10.29 10.43 25.56
N GLU A 230 -10.94 11.13 26.51
CA GLU A 230 -12.19 11.86 26.30
C GLU A 230 -12.05 12.99 25.26
N MET A 231 -10.84 13.57 25.10
CA MET A 231 -10.62 14.66 24.15
C MET A 231 -10.74 14.21 22.71
N LYS A 232 -10.36 12.97 22.40
CA LYS A 232 -10.57 12.40 21.05
C LYS A 232 -12.05 12.42 20.67
N SER A 233 -12.89 11.88 21.52
CA SER A 233 -14.34 11.82 21.30
C SER A 233 -14.96 13.20 21.22
N ARG A 234 -14.58 14.12 22.10
CA ARG A 234 -15.14 15.48 22.14
C ARG A 234 -14.79 16.30 20.89
N VAL A 235 -13.54 16.26 20.45
CA VAL A 235 -13.12 16.90 19.19
C VAL A 235 -13.86 16.28 18.01
N GLN A 236 -14.04 14.96 17.99
CA GLN A 236 -14.82 14.29 16.94
C GLN A 236 -16.29 14.74 16.93
N VAL A 237 -16.92 14.86 18.07
CA VAL A 237 -18.33 15.31 18.17
C VAL A 237 -18.44 16.73 17.59
N LEU A 238 -17.62 17.68 18.07
CA LEU A 238 -17.62 19.06 17.59
C LEU A 238 -17.49 19.14 16.05
N ILE A 239 -16.51 18.44 15.50
CA ILE A 239 -16.25 18.50 14.04
C ILE A 239 -17.35 17.78 13.26
N ASN A 240 -17.82 16.62 13.73
CA ASN A 240 -18.90 15.86 13.07
C ASN A 240 -20.24 16.62 13.08
N GLU A 241 -20.47 17.50 14.02
CA GLU A 241 -21.67 18.35 14.09
C GLU A 241 -21.54 19.63 13.24
N GLU A 242 -20.43 20.34 13.34
CA GLU A 242 -20.28 21.68 12.76
C GLU A 242 -19.72 21.65 11.33
N PHE A 243 -18.77 20.76 11.04
CA PHE A 243 -18.14 20.76 9.72
C PHE A 243 -19.09 20.36 8.57
N PRO A 244 -19.97 19.36 8.71
CA PRO A 244 -20.99 19.07 7.69
C PRO A 244 -21.97 20.26 7.44
N LYS A 245 -22.31 21.02 8.49
CA LYS A 245 -23.13 22.23 8.37
C LYS A 245 -22.39 23.29 7.54
N TRP A 246 -21.10 23.50 7.87
CA TRP A 246 -20.25 24.44 7.13
C TRP A 246 -20.11 24.02 5.66
N LEU A 247 -19.81 22.76 5.35
CA LEU A 247 -19.70 22.21 3.98
C LEU A 247 -21.01 22.35 3.20
N THR A 248 -22.15 22.19 3.87
CA THR A 248 -23.46 22.37 3.25
C THR A 248 -23.73 23.83 2.91
N LYS A 249 -23.36 24.77 3.79
CA LYS A 249 -23.51 26.20 3.59
C LYS A 249 -22.51 26.76 2.56
N ASN A 250 -21.30 26.21 2.50
CA ASN A 250 -20.22 26.63 1.62
C ASN A 250 -19.91 25.52 0.59
N THR A 251 -20.92 25.16 -0.21
CA THR A 251 -20.84 24.01 -1.13
C THR A 251 -19.76 24.17 -2.20
N LYS A 252 -19.46 25.41 -2.63
CA LYS A 252 -18.40 25.68 -3.62
C LYS A 252 -17.03 25.33 -3.06
N GLU A 253 -16.76 25.80 -1.87
CA GLU A 253 -15.52 25.53 -1.13
C GLU A 253 -15.38 24.04 -0.80
N GLY A 254 -16.48 23.40 -0.34
CA GLY A 254 -16.50 21.96 -0.07
C GLY A 254 -16.21 21.11 -1.31
N ARG A 255 -16.69 21.52 -2.49
CA ARG A 255 -16.34 20.86 -3.76
C ARG A 255 -14.88 21.04 -4.11
N ALA A 256 -14.34 22.25 -3.97
CA ALA A 256 -12.92 22.52 -4.24
C ALA A 256 -12.02 21.66 -3.34
N ILE A 257 -12.36 21.50 -2.06
CA ILE A 257 -11.64 20.63 -1.14
C ILE A 257 -11.69 19.17 -1.62
N VAL A 258 -12.86 18.64 -1.98
CA VAL A 258 -12.99 17.25 -2.47
C VAL A 258 -12.25 17.05 -3.78
N GLU A 259 -12.29 18.02 -4.71
CA GLU A 259 -11.53 17.96 -5.96
C GLU A 259 -10.02 17.91 -5.71
N ARG A 260 -9.52 18.71 -4.77
CA ARG A 260 -8.10 18.66 -4.34
C ARG A 260 -7.74 17.29 -3.78
N CYS A 261 -8.58 16.73 -2.87
CA CYS A 261 -8.38 15.39 -2.31
C CYS A 261 -8.40 14.31 -3.39
N ALA A 262 -9.25 14.45 -4.42
CA ALA A 262 -9.31 13.50 -5.53
C ALA A 262 -8.04 13.55 -6.41
N VAL A 263 -7.43 14.72 -6.58
CA VAL A 263 -6.13 14.88 -7.26
C VAL A 263 -5.05 14.14 -6.48
N ALA A 264 -4.97 14.33 -5.17
CA ALA A 264 -4.05 13.63 -4.29
C ALA A 264 -4.22 12.09 -4.37
N ALA A 265 -5.46 11.61 -4.29
CA ALA A 265 -5.77 10.19 -4.40
C ALA A 265 -5.36 9.60 -5.77
N LYS A 266 -5.60 10.32 -6.88
CA LYS A 266 -5.16 9.92 -8.22
C LYS A 266 -3.64 9.86 -8.32
N ALA A 267 -2.92 10.84 -7.78
CA ALA A 267 -1.46 10.87 -7.74
C ALA A 267 -0.92 9.66 -6.95
N ARG A 268 -1.46 9.38 -5.76
CA ARG A 268 -1.12 8.22 -4.93
C ARG A 268 -1.37 6.90 -5.68
N MET A 269 -2.54 6.74 -6.33
CA MET A 269 -2.87 5.55 -7.11
C MET A 269 -1.92 5.37 -8.30
N SER A 270 -1.59 6.44 -9.00
CA SER A 270 -0.64 6.43 -10.12
C SER A 270 0.77 6.08 -9.66
N ALA A 271 1.25 6.66 -8.55
CA ALA A 271 2.53 6.33 -7.95
C ALA A 271 2.60 4.86 -7.50
N LYS A 272 1.51 4.34 -6.91
CA LYS A 272 1.41 2.92 -6.54
C LYS A 272 1.49 2.03 -7.78
N LYS A 273 0.75 2.36 -8.84
CA LYS A 273 0.77 1.62 -10.12
C LYS A 273 2.16 1.65 -10.76
N ALA A 274 2.82 2.80 -10.77
CA ALA A 274 4.19 2.94 -11.29
C ALA A 274 5.19 2.10 -10.49
N ARG A 275 5.12 2.13 -9.14
CA ARG A 275 5.97 1.28 -8.28
C ARG A 275 5.73 -0.21 -8.50
N GLU A 276 4.48 -0.62 -8.69
CA GLU A 276 4.14 -2.01 -9.01
C GLU A 276 4.69 -2.42 -10.38
N LEU A 277 4.60 -1.56 -11.38
CA LEU A 277 5.18 -1.78 -12.72
C LEU A 277 6.72 -1.89 -12.66
N THR A 278 7.38 -0.98 -11.94
CA THR A 278 8.85 -1.02 -11.74
C THR A 278 9.26 -2.30 -11.02
N LYS A 279 8.50 -2.71 -9.98
CA LYS A 279 8.77 -3.93 -9.24
C LYS A 279 8.57 -5.19 -10.09
N ARG A 280 7.56 -5.20 -10.97
CA ARG A 280 7.34 -6.26 -11.98
C ARG A 280 8.50 -6.31 -12.96
N LYS A 281 8.91 -5.18 -13.51
CA LYS A 281 10.01 -5.06 -14.44
C LYS A 281 11.31 -5.61 -13.83
N SER A 282 11.64 -5.24 -12.58
CA SER A 282 12.82 -5.76 -11.89
C SER A 282 12.78 -7.27 -11.64
N ILE A 283 11.60 -7.86 -11.36
CA ILE A 283 11.45 -9.32 -11.18
C ILE A 283 11.66 -10.05 -12.52
N LEU A 284 11.23 -9.47 -13.63
CA LEU A 284 11.37 -10.06 -14.96
C LEU A 284 12.77 -9.84 -15.54
N GLU A 285 13.39 -8.68 -15.30
CA GLU A 285 14.72 -8.32 -15.81
C GLU A 285 15.89 -8.88 -14.97
N THR A 286 15.64 -9.36 -13.73
CA THR A 286 16.72 -9.90 -12.90
C THR A 286 17.17 -11.24 -13.44
N SER A 287 18.23 -11.20 -14.21
CA SER A 287 19.17 -12.25 -14.62
C SER A 287 18.64 -13.45 -15.41
N GLY A 288 19.19 -13.62 -16.63
CA GLY A 288 19.43 -14.89 -17.31
C GLY A 288 18.26 -15.87 -17.44
N LEU A 289 18.38 -16.78 -18.37
CA LEU A 289 17.46 -17.90 -18.52
C LEU A 289 17.40 -18.76 -17.25
N PRO A 290 16.26 -19.40 -16.96
CA PRO A 290 16.14 -20.27 -15.77
C PRO A 290 17.20 -21.35 -15.79
N GLY A 291 17.95 -21.54 -14.71
CA GLY A 291 19.03 -22.56 -14.63
C GLY A 291 18.57 -24.00 -14.89
N LYS A 292 17.26 -24.27 -14.76
CA LYS A 292 16.65 -25.56 -15.09
C LYS A 292 16.27 -25.74 -16.57
N LEU A 293 16.25 -24.66 -17.36
CA LEU A 293 15.99 -24.72 -18.79
C LEU A 293 17.18 -25.36 -19.51
N ALA A 294 16.94 -26.48 -20.19
CA ALA A 294 17.86 -27.00 -21.18
C ALA A 294 17.49 -26.40 -22.54
N ASP A 295 18.10 -25.27 -22.86
CA ASP A 295 17.77 -24.52 -24.07
C ASP A 295 18.25 -25.20 -25.36
N CYS A 296 17.67 -24.80 -26.49
CA CYS A 296 18.14 -25.19 -27.81
C CYS A 296 19.28 -24.26 -28.28
N SER A 297 20.07 -24.71 -29.25
CA SER A 297 21.18 -23.93 -29.78
C SER A 297 20.77 -22.94 -30.89
N SER A 298 19.62 -23.17 -31.54
CA SER A 298 19.06 -22.23 -32.51
C SER A 298 18.55 -20.98 -31.78
N THR A 299 18.82 -19.82 -32.36
CA THR A 299 18.29 -18.50 -31.96
C THR A 299 17.12 -18.05 -32.85
N ASP A 300 16.74 -18.86 -33.84
CA ASP A 300 15.58 -18.60 -34.69
C ASP A 300 14.30 -19.11 -34.01
N PRO A 301 13.40 -18.20 -33.62
CA PRO A 301 12.14 -18.58 -32.96
C PRO A 301 11.26 -19.43 -33.88
N THR A 302 11.33 -19.29 -35.18
CA THR A 302 10.41 -19.93 -36.16
C THR A 302 10.62 -21.45 -36.28
N GLU A 303 11.80 -21.96 -35.91
CA GLU A 303 12.10 -23.39 -35.90
C GLU A 303 12.20 -23.97 -34.48
N SER A 304 12.18 -23.10 -33.46
CA SER A 304 12.44 -23.53 -32.07
C SER A 304 11.16 -23.94 -31.35
N GLU A 305 11.24 -24.97 -30.52
CA GLU A 305 10.13 -25.52 -29.74
C GLU A 305 10.50 -25.61 -28.25
N LEU A 306 9.59 -25.24 -27.37
CA LEU A 306 9.74 -25.39 -25.91
C LEU A 306 8.84 -26.51 -25.41
N PHE A 307 9.42 -27.57 -24.87
CA PHE A 307 8.69 -28.61 -24.15
C PHE A 307 8.64 -28.27 -22.66
N ILE A 308 7.45 -28.10 -22.11
CA ILE A 308 7.20 -27.97 -20.67
C ILE A 308 6.92 -29.36 -20.16
N VAL A 309 7.84 -29.92 -19.36
CA VAL A 309 7.84 -31.34 -18.97
C VAL A 309 7.50 -31.48 -17.48
N GLU A 310 6.66 -32.45 -17.16
CA GLU A 310 6.26 -32.74 -15.78
C GLU A 310 7.40 -33.46 -15.02
N GLY A 311 7.95 -32.74 -14.01
CA GLY A 311 8.95 -33.29 -13.09
C GLY A 311 10.35 -33.53 -13.67
N ASP A 312 11.29 -33.73 -12.77
CA ASP A 312 12.68 -33.99 -13.12
C ASP A 312 12.88 -35.43 -13.68
N SER A 313 12.01 -36.37 -13.32
CA SER A 313 12.08 -37.80 -13.78
C SER A 313 11.80 -37.94 -15.28
N ALA A 314 10.83 -37.16 -15.81
CA ALA A 314 10.57 -37.17 -17.25
C ALA A 314 11.53 -36.21 -18.00
N ALA A 315 12.06 -35.19 -17.33
CA ALA A 315 12.99 -34.27 -17.95
C ALA A 315 14.35 -34.91 -18.34
N GLY A 316 14.81 -35.90 -17.59
CA GLY A 316 16.04 -36.64 -17.91
C GLY A 316 15.96 -37.32 -19.29
N PRO A 317 15.05 -38.26 -19.50
CA PRO A 317 14.80 -38.87 -20.80
C PRO A 317 14.50 -37.87 -21.91
N ALA A 318 13.69 -36.80 -21.65
CA ALA A 318 13.37 -35.78 -22.63
C ALA A 318 14.60 -34.97 -23.09
N LYS A 319 15.52 -34.62 -22.19
CA LYS A 319 16.78 -33.96 -22.51
C LYS A 319 17.70 -34.82 -23.38
N GLN A 320 17.65 -36.15 -23.18
CA GLN A 320 18.42 -37.11 -23.98
C GLN A 320 17.77 -37.38 -25.36
N ALA A 321 16.44 -37.36 -25.40
CA ALA A 321 15.65 -37.62 -26.61
C ALA A 321 15.65 -36.45 -27.60
N ARG A 322 15.66 -35.21 -27.13
CA ARG A 322 15.43 -34.00 -27.92
C ARG A 322 16.44 -33.81 -29.06
N ASP A 323 16.01 -33.15 -30.13
CA ASP A 323 16.93 -32.43 -31.03
C ASP A 323 17.41 -31.16 -30.33
N SER A 324 18.63 -31.18 -29.78
CA SER A 324 19.20 -30.04 -29.06
C SER A 324 19.41 -28.78 -29.91
N ARG A 325 19.32 -28.89 -31.23
CA ARG A 325 19.40 -27.74 -32.11
C ARG A 325 18.15 -26.86 -32.00
N VAL A 326 16.97 -27.44 -32.00
CA VAL A 326 15.68 -26.69 -32.09
C VAL A 326 14.73 -26.95 -30.93
N GLN A 327 14.99 -27.95 -30.07
CA GLN A 327 14.07 -28.28 -28.96
C GLN A 327 14.67 -27.95 -27.61
N ALA A 328 13.97 -27.10 -26.86
CA ALA A 328 14.28 -26.75 -25.47
C ALA A 328 13.39 -27.52 -24.50
N ILE A 329 13.93 -27.87 -23.32
CA ILE A 329 13.22 -28.60 -22.26
C ILE A 329 13.18 -27.74 -20.99
N LEU A 330 11.99 -27.45 -20.48
CA LEU A 330 11.76 -26.78 -19.22
C LEU A 330 11.01 -27.73 -18.27
N PRO A 331 11.67 -28.33 -17.28
CA PRO A 331 10.97 -29.09 -16.26
C PRO A 331 10.21 -28.17 -15.32
N ILE A 332 8.99 -28.58 -14.95
CA ILE A 332 8.20 -27.96 -13.89
C ILE A 332 8.11 -28.93 -12.70
N ARG A 333 8.42 -28.45 -11.49
CA ARG A 333 8.41 -29.27 -10.29
C ARG A 333 7.03 -29.30 -9.65
N GLY A 334 6.30 -30.38 -9.88
CA GLY A 334 4.97 -30.60 -9.32
C GLY A 334 3.91 -29.65 -9.88
N LYS A 335 2.82 -29.51 -9.13
CA LYS A 335 1.68 -28.68 -9.50
C LYS A 335 2.01 -27.20 -9.34
N ILE A 336 2.03 -26.44 -10.42
CA ILE A 336 2.21 -24.99 -10.36
C ILE A 336 1.08 -24.32 -9.59
N ILE A 337 1.34 -23.13 -9.06
CA ILE A 337 0.32 -22.38 -8.33
C ILE A 337 -0.88 -22.08 -9.23
N ASN A 338 -2.09 -22.27 -8.70
CA ASN A 338 -3.31 -21.88 -9.40
C ASN A 338 -3.42 -20.35 -9.47
N VAL A 339 -3.08 -19.78 -10.61
CA VAL A 339 -3.05 -18.34 -10.82
C VAL A 339 -4.43 -17.68 -10.78
N GLN A 340 -5.53 -18.45 -10.88
CA GLN A 340 -6.88 -17.92 -10.74
C GLN A 340 -7.20 -17.55 -9.29
N LYS A 341 -6.61 -18.26 -8.32
CA LYS A 341 -6.86 -18.09 -6.88
C LYS A 341 -5.94 -17.09 -6.19
N VAL A 342 -4.91 -16.58 -6.87
CA VAL A 342 -3.92 -15.71 -6.25
C VAL A 342 -3.81 -14.37 -6.97
N THR A 343 -3.28 -13.38 -6.25
CA THR A 343 -2.93 -12.09 -6.85
C THR A 343 -1.76 -12.25 -7.82
N GLU A 344 -1.66 -11.37 -8.79
CA GLU A 344 -0.60 -11.38 -9.80
C GLU A 344 0.80 -11.32 -9.16
N ASN A 345 1.00 -10.45 -8.15
CA ASN A 345 2.27 -10.36 -7.45
C ASN A 345 2.68 -11.69 -6.80
N ARG A 346 1.73 -12.41 -6.20
CA ARG A 346 2.00 -13.72 -5.60
C ARG A 346 2.30 -14.79 -6.66
N ALA A 347 1.63 -14.72 -7.80
CA ALA A 347 1.93 -15.60 -8.94
C ALA A 347 3.35 -15.37 -9.44
N LEU A 348 3.78 -14.13 -9.64
CA LEU A 348 5.12 -13.77 -10.13
C LEU A 348 6.26 -14.11 -9.14
N GLN A 349 5.96 -14.19 -7.84
CA GLN A 349 6.91 -14.65 -6.82
C GLN A 349 7.12 -16.18 -6.82
N ASN A 350 6.25 -16.93 -7.51
CA ASN A 350 6.41 -18.37 -7.65
C ASN A 350 7.52 -18.69 -8.65
N GLU A 351 8.48 -19.53 -8.25
CA GLU A 351 9.65 -19.86 -9.06
C GLU A 351 9.29 -20.52 -10.39
N GLU A 352 8.27 -21.41 -10.40
CA GLU A 352 7.84 -22.10 -11.61
C GLU A 352 7.20 -21.12 -12.62
N ILE A 353 6.33 -20.23 -12.13
CA ILE A 353 5.71 -19.17 -12.95
C ILE A 353 6.76 -18.21 -13.49
N SER A 354 7.70 -17.76 -12.65
CA SER A 354 8.80 -16.90 -13.07
C SER A 354 9.69 -17.58 -14.14
N ALA A 355 9.96 -18.88 -13.96
CA ALA A 355 10.74 -19.64 -14.93
C ALA A 355 10.02 -19.76 -16.29
N LEU A 356 8.72 -20.03 -16.30
CA LEU A 356 7.90 -20.04 -17.52
C LEU A 356 7.97 -18.72 -18.26
N ILE A 357 7.74 -17.61 -17.57
CA ILE A 357 7.75 -16.27 -18.19
C ILE A 357 9.10 -15.94 -18.79
N LYS A 358 10.18 -16.21 -18.05
CA LYS A 358 11.56 -15.94 -18.51
C LYS A 358 11.97 -16.85 -19.68
N ALA A 359 11.58 -18.11 -19.65
CA ALA A 359 11.91 -19.05 -20.74
C ALA A 359 11.21 -18.65 -22.06
N ILE A 360 9.95 -18.26 -22.00
CA ILE A 360 9.14 -17.89 -23.19
C ILE A 360 9.57 -16.54 -23.77
N GLY A 361 9.82 -15.53 -22.93
CA GLY A 361 10.38 -14.24 -23.33
C GLY A 361 9.35 -13.16 -23.70
N THR A 362 8.08 -13.49 -23.94
CA THR A 362 7.04 -12.55 -24.42
C THR A 362 6.58 -11.50 -23.42
N GLY A 363 7.01 -11.54 -22.17
CA GLY A 363 6.35 -10.77 -21.12
C GLY A 363 4.93 -11.28 -20.82
N ILE A 364 4.14 -10.51 -20.06
CA ILE A 364 2.77 -10.89 -19.66
C ILE A 364 1.79 -9.71 -19.75
N LYS A 365 0.52 -9.98 -20.04
CA LYS A 365 -0.58 -8.98 -20.04
C LYS A 365 -0.24 -7.70 -20.80
N LEU A 366 -0.12 -6.54 -20.10
CA LEU A 366 0.18 -5.25 -20.73
C LEU A 366 1.60 -5.15 -21.33
N GLN A 367 2.51 -6.01 -20.87
CA GLN A 367 3.89 -6.09 -21.38
C GLN A 367 4.06 -7.24 -22.39
N PHE A 368 2.97 -7.96 -22.69
CA PHE A 368 2.99 -9.06 -23.63
C PHE A 368 3.32 -8.55 -25.05
N ASN A 369 4.41 -9.08 -25.61
CA ASN A 369 4.80 -8.87 -27.00
C ASN A 369 5.09 -10.24 -27.64
N GLU A 370 4.27 -10.63 -28.60
CA GLU A 370 4.38 -11.93 -29.26
C GLU A 370 5.68 -12.06 -30.08
N GLU A 371 6.17 -10.96 -30.64
CA GLU A 371 7.40 -10.92 -31.45
C GLU A 371 8.65 -11.27 -30.64
N GLU A 372 8.60 -11.10 -29.31
CA GLU A 372 9.67 -11.47 -28.40
C GLU A 372 9.62 -12.97 -28.00
N SER A 373 8.68 -13.76 -28.55
CA SER A 373 8.61 -15.19 -28.28
C SER A 373 9.86 -15.91 -28.77
N ARG A 374 10.52 -16.62 -27.88
CA ARG A 374 11.73 -17.40 -28.21
C ARG A 374 11.44 -18.69 -28.95
N TYR A 375 10.19 -19.12 -29.02
CA TYR A 375 9.77 -20.40 -29.58
C TYR A 375 8.52 -20.25 -30.45
N ASP A 376 8.47 -21.00 -31.57
CA ASP A 376 7.27 -21.12 -32.41
C ASP A 376 6.20 -21.97 -31.73
N LYS A 377 6.61 -23.06 -31.08
CA LYS A 377 5.70 -23.96 -30.38
C LYS A 377 6.05 -24.12 -28.91
N ILE A 378 5.05 -24.03 -28.07
CA ILE A 378 5.13 -24.32 -26.62
C ILE A 378 4.27 -25.55 -26.37
N ILE A 379 4.93 -26.65 -26.04
CA ILE A 379 4.33 -27.99 -26.02
C ILE A 379 4.28 -28.48 -24.59
N PHE A 380 3.08 -28.80 -24.08
CA PHE A 380 2.91 -29.44 -22.78
C PHE A 380 3.14 -30.94 -22.92
N LEU A 381 4.16 -31.46 -22.26
CA LEU A 381 4.50 -32.85 -22.21
C LEU A 381 4.30 -33.35 -20.77
N THR A 382 3.10 -33.85 -20.47
CA THR A 382 2.67 -34.31 -19.14
C THR A 382 2.27 -35.78 -19.20
N ASP A 383 2.29 -36.44 -18.05
CA ASP A 383 1.85 -37.83 -17.93
C ASP A 383 0.38 -37.97 -18.35
N ALA A 384 0.00 -39.18 -18.81
CA ALA A 384 -1.37 -39.44 -19.27
C ALA A 384 -2.32 -39.82 -18.13
N ASP A 385 -1.99 -39.49 -16.90
CA ASP A 385 -2.77 -39.74 -15.68
C ASP A 385 -3.57 -38.51 -15.22
N VAL A 386 -4.24 -38.62 -14.07
CA VAL A 386 -5.08 -37.55 -13.50
C VAL A 386 -4.24 -36.38 -13.02
N ASP A 387 -3.02 -36.59 -12.54
CA ASP A 387 -2.10 -35.55 -12.09
C ASP A 387 -1.56 -34.76 -13.27
N GLY A 388 -1.15 -35.40 -14.35
CA GLY A 388 -0.76 -34.76 -15.60
C GLY A 388 -1.90 -33.94 -16.22
N ALA A 389 -3.15 -34.45 -16.16
CA ALA A 389 -4.33 -33.71 -16.60
C ALA A 389 -4.54 -32.44 -15.75
N HIS A 390 -4.32 -32.50 -14.44
CA HIS A 390 -4.40 -31.35 -13.55
C HIS A 390 -3.28 -30.32 -13.86
N ILE A 391 -2.06 -30.77 -14.08
CA ILE A 391 -0.93 -29.90 -14.45
C ILE A 391 -1.20 -29.19 -15.78
N ARG A 392 -1.74 -29.88 -16.79
CA ARG A 392 -2.19 -29.26 -18.05
C ARG A 392 -3.22 -28.18 -17.82
N THR A 393 -4.20 -28.44 -16.96
CA THR A 393 -5.26 -27.45 -16.63
C THR A 393 -4.65 -26.22 -15.94
N LEU A 394 -3.71 -26.39 -15.05
CA LEU A 394 -3.01 -25.27 -14.40
C LEU A 394 -2.15 -24.46 -15.40
N LEU A 395 -1.45 -25.13 -16.32
CA LEU A 395 -0.70 -24.48 -17.40
C LEU A 395 -1.65 -23.70 -18.33
N LEU A 396 -2.74 -24.32 -18.78
CA LEU A 396 -3.76 -23.63 -19.60
C LEU A 396 -4.31 -22.40 -18.88
N THR A 397 -4.60 -22.49 -17.56
CA THR A 397 -5.04 -21.35 -16.74
C THR A 397 -3.99 -20.24 -16.72
N PHE A 398 -2.70 -20.59 -16.62
CA PHE A 398 -1.62 -19.62 -16.65
C PHE A 398 -1.53 -18.92 -18.02
N PHE A 399 -1.49 -19.66 -19.13
CA PHE A 399 -1.40 -19.09 -20.47
C PHE A 399 -2.62 -18.25 -20.80
N PHE A 400 -3.81 -18.71 -20.48
CA PHE A 400 -5.05 -17.96 -20.71
C PHE A 400 -5.08 -16.63 -19.93
N LYS A 401 -4.63 -16.64 -18.69
CA LYS A 401 -4.67 -15.45 -17.82
C LYS A 401 -3.55 -14.44 -18.09
N PHE A 402 -2.35 -14.90 -18.42
CA PHE A 402 -1.17 -14.04 -18.53
C PHE A 402 -0.64 -13.84 -19.95
N MET A 403 -0.84 -14.82 -20.83
CA MET A 403 -0.31 -14.82 -22.21
C MET A 403 -1.36 -15.30 -23.24
N PRO A 404 -2.61 -14.75 -23.22
CA PRO A 404 -3.67 -15.22 -24.13
C PRO A 404 -3.30 -15.07 -25.61
N GLY A 405 -2.42 -14.13 -25.96
CA GLY A 405 -1.90 -13.96 -27.32
C GLY A 405 -1.25 -15.22 -27.89
N LEU A 406 -0.50 -15.99 -27.08
CA LEU A 406 0.11 -17.25 -27.52
C LEU A 406 -0.91 -18.34 -27.87
N ILE A 407 -2.10 -18.31 -27.24
CA ILE A 407 -3.19 -19.24 -27.59
C ILE A 407 -3.85 -18.79 -28.89
N THR A 408 -4.12 -17.48 -29.04
CA THR A 408 -4.78 -16.95 -30.24
C THR A 408 -3.91 -17.06 -31.48
N SER A 409 -2.60 -16.90 -31.36
CA SER A 409 -1.64 -17.13 -32.45
C SER A 409 -1.35 -18.61 -32.72
N GLY A 410 -1.88 -19.51 -31.86
CA GLY A 410 -1.75 -20.95 -32.06
C GLY A 410 -0.39 -21.55 -31.73
N LYS A 411 0.35 -20.90 -30.85
CA LYS A 411 1.69 -21.36 -30.41
C LYS A 411 1.65 -22.38 -29.26
N VAL A 412 0.49 -22.59 -28.61
CA VAL A 412 0.35 -23.51 -27.48
C VAL A 412 -0.19 -24.86 -27.94
N TRP A 413 0.47 -25.94 -27.55
CA TRP A 413 0.17 -27.31 -27.97
C TRP A 413 0.24 -28.28 -26.78
N ILE A 414 -0.48 -29.38 -26.90
CA ILE A 414 -0.47 -30.51 -25.96
C ILE A 414 0.03 -31.75 -26.68
N SER A 415 1.05 -32.41 -26.13
CA SER A 415 1.53 -33.70 -26.65
C SER A 415 0.66 -34.82 -26.12
N GLU A 416 0.33 -35.78 -26.99
CA GLU A 416 -0.37 -37.02 -26.66
C GLU A 416 0.56 -38.22 -26.77
N PRO A 417 1.37 -38.54 -25.71
CA PRO A 417 2.19 -39.74 -25.71
C PRO A 417 1.28 -40.99 -25.67
N PRO A 418 1.75 -42.13 -26.23
CA PRO A 418 0.99 -43.36 -26.23
C PRO A 418 0.87 -43.99 -24.83
N LEU A 419 -0.27 -44.63 -24.55
CA LEU A 419 -0.48 -45.38 -23.31
C LEU A 419 0.11 -46.79 -23.36
N TYR A 420 0.25 -47.40 -24.56
CA TYR A 420 0.67 -48.77 -24.71
C TYR A 420 1.81 -48.93 -25.70
N ARG A 421 2.75 -49.80 -25.33
CA ARG A 421 3.76 -50.37 -26.22
C ARG A 421 3.41 -51.85 -26.46
N VAL A 422 3.28 -52.22 -27.73
CA VAL A 422 3.07 -53.59 -28.16
C VAL A 422 4.31 -54.06 -28.91
N LYS A 423 4.97 -55.11 -28.39
CA LYS A 423 6.13 -55.74 -29.02
C LYS A 423 5.69 -57.02 -29.69
N ALA A 424 5.82 -57.10 -31.00
CA ALA A 424 5.56 -58.25 -31.82
C ALA A 424 6.82 -58.67 -32.57
N SER A 425 6.82 -59.85 -33.19
CA SER A 425 7.92 -60.29 -34.06
C SER A 425 8.20 -59.35 -35.25
N SER A 426 7.21 -58.59 -35.65
CA SER A 426 7.29 -57.56 -36.72
C SER A 426 7.84 -56.22 -36.27
N GLY A 427 8.08 -56.02 -34.97
CA GLY A 427 8.56 -54.74 -34.43
C GLY A 427 7.76 -54.24 -33.25
N ILE A 428 7.98 -52.95 -32.86
CA ILE A 428 7.27 -52.25 -31.80
C ILE A 428 6.19 -51.35 -32.42
N THR A 429 4.98 -51.42 -31.84
CA THR A 429 3.87 -50.55 -32.21
C THR A 429 3.41 -49.79 -30.96
N TYR A 430 3.23 -48.46 -31.05
CA TYR A 430 2.73 -47.65 -29.98
C TYR A 430 1.23 -47.34 -30.20
N LEU A 431 0.43 -47.49 -29.14
CA LEU A 431 -1.03 -47.31 -29.20
C LEU A 431 -1.44 -46.23 -28.18
N LYS A 432 -2.25 -45.31 -28.62
CA LYS A 432 -2.56 -44.08 -27.85
C LYS A 432 -3.48 -44.33 -26.65
N ASP A 433 -4.41 -45.31 -26.75
CA ASP A 433 -5.47 -45.52 -25.77
C ASP A 433 -6.00 -46.96 -25.79
N ASP A 434 -6.93 -47.26 -24.87
CA ASP A 434 -7.58 -48.56 -24.75
C ASP A 434 -8.36 -48.95 -26.00
N GLU A 435 -8.94 -48.00 -26.71
CA GLU A 435 -9.71 -48.25 -27.94
C GLU A 435 -8.76 -48.75 -29.05
N ALA A 436 -7.64 -48.05 -29.22
CA ALA A 436 -6.58 -48.47 -30.15
C ALA A 436 -6.03 -49.84 -29.79
N LEU A 437 -5.82 -50.15 -28.49
CA LEU A 437 -5.40 -51.47 -28.04
C LEU A 437 -6.43 -52.56 -28.34
N ASN A 438 -7.71 -52.29 -28.09
CA ASN A 438 -8.77 -53.25 -28.37
C ASN A 438 -8.91 -53.50 -29.87
N LYS A 439 -8.77 -52.50 -30.70
CA LYS A 439 -8.76 -52.64 -32.16
C LYS A 439 -7.57 -53.46 -32.60
N PHE A 440 -6.36 -53.16 -32.11
CA PHE A 440 -5.15 -53.91 -32.41
C PHE A 440 -5.29 -55.40 -32.03
N LYS A 441 -5.82 -55.70 -30.84
CA LYS A 441 -6.08 -57.10 -30.40
C LYS A 441 -7.03 -57.83 -31.32
N LYS A 442 -8.08 -57.16 -31.81
CA LYS A 442 -9.06 -57.76 -32.77
C LYS A 442 -8.42 -58.08 -34.12
N GLU A 443 -7.57 -57.20 -34.63
CA GLU A 443 -6.91 -57.35 -35.92
C GLU A 443 -5.75 -58.37 -35.91
N ASN A 444 -5.14 -58.63 -34.73
CA ASN A 444 -4.02 -59.53 -34.58
C ASN A 444 -4.29 -60.75 -33.69
N LYS A 445 -5.50 -61.28 -33.70
CA LYS A 445 -5.96 -62.40 -32.86
C LYS A 445 -5.05 -63.64 -32.85
N ASN A 446 -4.35 -63.91 -33.97
CA ASN A 446 -3.52 -65.11 -34.14
C ASN A 446 -2.02 -64.85 -34.01
N LYS A 447 -1.60 -63.66 -33.60
CA LYS A 447 -0.18 -63.30 -33.42
C LYS A 447 0.18 -63.26 -31.94
N LYS A 448 1.41 -63.67 -31.63
CA LYS A 448 1.97 -63.49 -30.27
C LYS A 448 2.56 -62.08 -30.19
N PHE A 449 2.18 -61.33 -29.15
CA PHE A 449 2.70 -60.00 -28.85
C PHE A 449 2.72 -59.78 -27.32
N ASP A 450 3.65 -58.94 -26.89
CA ASP A 450 3.78 -58.52 -25.50
C ASP A 450 3.28 -57.08 -25.39
N ILE A 451 2.47 -56.77 -24.35
CA ILE A 451 1.86 -55.46 -24.12
C ILE A 451 2.41 -54.89 -22.83
N SER A 452 3.00 -53.71 -22.92
CA SER A 452 3.41 -52.92 -21.77
C SER A 452 2.59 -51.65 -21.73
N ARG A 453 2.07 -51.28 -20.56
CA ARG A 453 1.40 -50.00 -20.34
C ARG A 453 2.38 -49.01 -19.70
N PHE A 454 2.51 -47.82 -20.25
CA PHE A 454 3.25 -46.73 -19.64
C PHE A 454 2.39 -46.07 -18.57
N LYS A 455 2.92 -45.93 -17.36
CA LYS A 455 2.25 -45.21 -16.25
C LYS A 455 2.64 -43.75 -16.24
N GLY A 456 3.77 -43.39 -16.83
CA GLY A 456 4.24 -42.03 -16.98
C GLY A 456 5.42 -41.91 -17.95
N LEU A 457 5.77 -40.71 -18.35
CA LEU A 457 6.85 -40.39 -19.30
C LEU A 457 8.23 -40.82 -18.78
N GLY A 458 8.41 -40.87 -17.46
CA GLY A 458 9.65 -41.36 -16.84
C GLY A 458 9.93 -42.85 -17.03
N GLU A 459 8.94 -43.64 -17.48
CA GLU A 459 9.11 -45.06 -17.81
C GLU A 459 9.59 -45.30 -19.26
N MET A 460 9.52 -44.23 -20.10
CA MET A 460 10.00 -44.28 -21.48
C MET A 460 11.50 -44.01 -21.54
N ASN A 461 12.20 -44.80 -22.31
CA ASN A 461 13.58 -44.46 -22.66
C ASN A 461 13.65 -43.34 -23.69
N ALA A 462 14.83 -42.75 -23.90
CA ALA A 462 15.00 -41.60 -24.79
C ALA A 462 14.54 -41.87 -26.25
N GLY A 463 14.81 -43.08 -26.77
CA GLY A 463 14.36 -43.48 -28.13
C GLY A 463 12.85 -43.56 -28.23
N GLU A 464 12.18 -44.19 -27.25
CA GLU A 464 10.73 -44.31 -27.22
C GLU A 464 10.07 -42.91 -27.11
N LEU A 465 10.64 -42.02 -26.27
CA LEU A 465 10.13 -40.68 -26.11
C LEU A 465 10.33 -39.83 -27.37
N TRP A 466 11.47 -40.00 -28.06
CA TRP A 466 11.70 -39.37 -29.38
C TRP A 466 10.64 -39.81 -30.37
N ASP A 467 10.52 -41.14 -30.61
CA ASP A 467 9.64 -41.71 -31.62
C ASP A 467 8.17 -41.37 -31.44
N THR A 468 7.73 -41.14 -30.19
CA THR A 468 6.30 -41.03 -29.86
C THR A 468 5.85 -39.64 -29.53
N ALA A 469 6.71 -38.80 -28.93
CA ALA A 469 6.29 -37.50 -28.36
C ALA A 469 7.10 -36.31 -28.84
N MET A 470 8.34 -36.51 -29.33
CA MET A 470 9.24 -35.39 -29.63
C MET A 470 9.59 -35.24 -31.12
N ASN A 471 9.66 -36.35 -31.86
CA ASN A 471 9.94 -36.33 -33.29
C ASN A 471 8.82 -35.63 -34.08
N PRO A 472 9.09 -34.56 -34.80
CA PRO A 472 8.07 -33.83 -35.57
C PRO A 472 7.28 -34.66 -36.59
N GLU A 473 7.89 -35.75 -37.09
CA GLU A 473 7.27 -36.59 -38.11
C GLU A 473 6.30 -37.65 -37.55
N THR A 474 6.49 -38.07 -36.28
CA THR A 474 5.75 -39.21 -35.71
C THR A 474 4.90 -38.86 -34.50
N ARG A 475 5.19 -37.75 -33.83
CA ARG A 475 4.45 -37.30 -32.65
C ARG A 475 3.03 -36.82 -32.96
N THR A 476 2.15 -36.94 -31.97
CA THR A 476 0.80 -36.38 -32.03
C THR A 476 0.70 -35.15 -31.13
N LEU A 477 0.31 -34.02 -31.70
CA LEU A 477 0.08 -32.76 -30.98
C LEU A 477 -1.36 -32.27 -31.16
N ILE A 478 -1.97 -31.81 -30.08
CA ILE A 478 -3.25 -31.12 -30.09
C ILE A 478 -3.00 -29.63 -29.97
N LYS A 479 -3.44 -28.84 -30.95
CA LYS A 479 -3.37 -27.40 -30.91
C LYS A 479 -4.41 -26.84 -29.92
N VAL A 480 -3.96 -25.99 -29.00
CA VAL A 480 -4.88 -25.27 -28.11
C VAL A 480 -5.44 -24.05 -28.86
N THR A 481 -6.75 -24.03 -29.04
CA THR A 481 -7.44 -22.95 -29.74
C THR A 481 -8.59 -22.41 -28.90
N LEU A 482 -8.89 -21.13 -29.09
CA LEU A 482 -10.18 -20.57 -28.67
C LEU A 482 -11.17 -20.75 -29.81
N ALA A 483 -12.41 -21.17 -29.52
CA ALA A 483 -13.44 -21.33 -30.55
C ALA A 483 -13.66 -20.00 -31.28
N ASP A 484 -13.81 -20.04 -32.61
CA ASP A 484 -14.00 -18.86 -33.48
C ASP A 484 -15.37 -18.16 -33.33
N ALA A 485 -16.10 -18.47 -32.25
CA ALA A 485 -17.44 -17.93 -32.00
C ALA A 485 -17.36 -16.56 -31.29
N LYS A 486 -18.25 -15.65 -31.66
CA LYS A 486 -18.44 -14.36 -30.99
C LYS A 486 -18.61 -14.58 -29.46
N GLY A 487 -17.74 -14.00 -28.65
CA GLY A 487 -17.73 -14.19 -27.20
C GLY A 487 -16.98 -15.44 -26.69
N ALA A 488 -16.20 -16.14 -27.52
CA ALA A 488 -15.42 -17.31 -27.11
C ALA A 488 -14.46 -17.02 -25.94
N MET A 489 -13.81 -15.87 -25.95
CA MET A 489 -12.92 -15.43 -24.87
C MET A 489 -13.69 -15.27 -23.54
N ALA A 490 -14.89 -14.68 -23.55
CA ALA A 490 -15.72 -14.53 -22.36
C ALA A 490 -16.18 -15.90 -21.82
N LYS A 491 -16.63 -16.80 -22.71
CA LYS A 491 -17.03 -18.17 -22.33
C LYS A 491 -15.86 -18.97 -21.75
N ALA A 492 -14.66 -18.84 -22.32
CA ALA A 492 -13.47 -19.47 -21.78
C ALA A 492 -13.10 -18.89 -20.40
N SER A 493 -13.20 -17.56 -20.22
CA SER A 493 -12.99 -16.90 -18.94
C SER A 493 -13.96 -17.41 -17.86
N ASP A 494 -15.25 -17.52 -18.18
CA ASP A 494 -16.27 -18.06 -17.28
C ASP A 494 -15.96 -19.53 -16.91
N MET A 495 -15.52 -20.33 -17.87
CA MET A 495 -15.15 -21.73 -17.64
C MET A 495 -13.93 -21.85 -16.71
N PHE A 496 -12.88 -21.04 -16.92
CA PHE A 496 -11.73 -21.00 -16.02
C PHE A 496 -12.13 -20.52 -14.62
N GLU A 497 -13.07 -19.56 -14.50
CA GLU A 497 -13.56 -19.12 -13.19
C GLU A 497 -14.36 -20.22 -12.49
N ILE A 498 -15.21 -20.96 -13.20
CA ILE A 498 -15.95 -22.10 -12.64
C ILE A 498 -15.00 -23.20 -12.17
N LEU A 499 -14.08 -23.63 -13.04
CA LEU A 499 -13.22 -24.80 -12.77
C LEU A 499 -12.08 -24.48 -11.81
N MET A 500 -11.45 -23.29 -11.93
CA MET A 500 -10.21 -22.94 -11.26
C MET A 500 -10.36 -21.81 -10.24
N GLY A 501 -11.50 -21.13 -10.19
CA GLY A 501 -11.80 -20.02 -9.28
C GLY A 501 -12.08 -20.46 -7.84
N ASN A 502 -12.49 -19.50 -7.00
CA ASN A 502 -12.75 -19.74 -5.57
C ASN A 502 -14.15 -20.29 -5.26
N ASP A 503 -15.11 -20.16 -6.18
CA ASP A 503 -16.51 -20.58 -5.98
C ASP A 503 -16.64 -22.11 -6.12
N VAL A 504 -16.67 -22.79 -4.97
CA VAL A 504 -16.84 -24.26 -4.90
C VAL A 504 -18.22 -24.68 -5.37
N SER A 505 -19.26 -23.87 -5.13
CA SER A 505 -20.65 -24.20 -5.46
C SER A 505 -20.87 -24.29 -6.96
N LYS A 506 -20.34 -23.31 -7.71
CA LYS A 506 -20.40 -23.34 -9.19
C LYS A 506 -19.67 -24.55 -9.76
N ARG A 507 -18.51 -24.88 -9.21
CA ARG A 507 -17.71 -26.05 -9.63
C ARG A 507 -18.46 -27.35 -9.36
N LYS A 508 -19.07 -27.49 -8.18
CA LYS A 508 -19.86 -28.66 -7.81
C LYS A 508 -21.01 -28.88 -8.80
N LEU A 509 -21.81 -27.84 -9.07
CA LEU A 509 -22.90 -27.89 -10.05
C LEU A 509 -22.41 -28.26 -11.45
N PHE A 510 -21.25 -27.74 -11.87
CA PHE A 510 -20.66 -28.10 -13.17
C PHE A 510 -20.31 -29.60 -13.24
N ILE A 511 -19.63 -30.11 -12.18
CA ILE A 511 -19.27 -31.54 -12.10
C ILE A 511 -20.53 -32.43 -12.12
N GLU A 512 -21.53 -32.11 -11.31
CA GLU A 512 -22.79 -32.88 -11.27
C GLU A 512 -23.50 -32.92 -12.64
N LYS A 513 -23.54 -31.77 -13.33
CA LYS A 513 -24.17 -31.67 -14.65
C LYS A 513 -23.43 -32.46 -15.72
N ASN A 514 -22.10 -32.56 -15.66
CA ASN A 514 -21.27 -33.19 -16.67
C ASN A 514 -20.71 -34.55 -16.22
N ALA A 515 -21.22 -35.12 -15.12
CA ALA A 515 -20.73 -36.39 -14.56
C ALA A 515 -20.79 -37.57 -15.54
N LYS A 516 -21.71 -37.54 -16.49
CA LYS A 516 -21.86 -38.59 -17.52
C LYS A 516 -20.76 -38.55 -18.59
N ASP A 517 -20.07 -37.43 -18.74
CA ASP A 517 -19.01 -37.21 -19.75
C ASP A 517 -17.62 -37.56 -19.23
N VAL A 518 -17.52 -37.95 -17.95
CA VAL A 518 -16.22 -38.30 -17.32
C VAL A 518 -15.74 -39.61 -17.90
N ARG A 519 -14.59 -39.58 -18.59
CA ARG A 519 -13.95 -40.76 -19.22
C ARG A 519 -12.92 -41.46 -18.34
N PHE A 520 -12.38 -40.77 -17.33
CA PHE A 520 -11.36 -41.27 -16.43
C PHE A 520 -11.75 -40.97 -14.98
N LEU A 521 -12.03 -42.03 -14.23
CA LEU A 521 -12.14 -41.98 -12.78
C LEU A 521 -10.95 -42.81 -12.23
N ASP A 522 -10.16 -42.21 -11.38
CA ASP A 522 -9.18 -42.92 -10.58
C ASP A 522 -9.94 -43.53 -9.39
N VAL A 523 -10.29 -44.81 -9.50
CA VAL A 523 -11.05 -45.58 -8.51
C VAL A 523 -10.14 -46.57 -7.85
#